data_9d6381ea19a2acbe4555ec3c5e27e29e
#
_entry.id   9d6381ea19a2acbe4555ec3c5e27e29e
#
_cell.length_a   1.000
_cell.length_b   1.000
_cell.length_c   1.000
_cell.angle_alpha   90.00
_cell.angle_beta   90.00
_cell.angle_gamma   90.00
#
_symmetry.space_group_name_H-M   'P 1'
#
loop_
_entity.id
_entity.type
_entity.pdbx_description
1 polymer ?
#
loop_
_entity_poly.entity_id
_entity_poly.type
_entity_poly.pdbx_seq_one_letter_code
_entity_poly.pdbx_strand_id
1 'polypeptide(L)'
;MKTGAPIIGLLDCAGLRLQEATDALNAFGEIYTKQVMASGVIPQITGIFGTCGGGLAVVPALTDFTFMEDTKGRLFVNSPNALEGNEISKCDTSSAAYQSEHAGLVDVVGSEEEILGQMRTLI
;
A
#
# COMPACT_ATOMS: atom_id res chain seq x y z
N MET A 1 6.85 -18.88 -0.31
CA MET A 1 8.28 -19.14 -0.60
C MET A 1 8.55 -20.55 -1.13
N LYS A 2 7.86 -21.55 -0.66
CA LYS A 2 8.13 -22.95 -1.09
C LYS A 2 7.95 -23.19 -2.58
N THR A 3 7.03 -22.50 -3.22
CA THR A 3 6.74 -22.67 -4.67
C THR A 3 7.46 -21.66 -5.56
N GLY A 4 8.08 -20.64 -5.00
CA GLY A 4 8.68 -19.55 -5.76
C GLY A 4 7.67 -18.65 -6.49
N ALA A 5 6.38 -18.81 -6.23
CA ALA A 5 5.33 -18.02 -6.88
C ALA A 5 5.33 -16.58 -6.39
N PRO A 6 5.09 -15.59 -7.28
CA PRO A 6 4.95 -14.20 -6.85
C PRO A 6 3.73 -14.00 -5.96
N ILE A 7 3.82 -13.02 -5.05
CA ILE A 7 2.71 -12.62 -4.18
C ILE A 7 2.17 -11.28 -4.67
N ILE A 8 0.85 -11.21 -4.80
CA ILE A 8 0.14 -9.99 -5.19
C ILE A 8 -0.81 -9.62 -4.06
N GLY A 9 -0.62 -8.43 -3.49
CA GLY A 9 -1.50 -7.85 -2.48
C GLY A 9 -2.40 -6.79 -3.08
N LEU A 10 -3.72 -6.96 -2.96
CA LEU A 10 -4.70 -5.97 -3.38
C LEU A 10 -5.26 -5.30 -2.12
N LEU A 11 -4.99 -4.02 -1.96
CA LEU A 11 -5.25 -3.30 -0.71
C LEU A 11 -6.40 -2.30 -0.83
N ASP A 12 -7.33 -2.41 0.10
CA ASP A 12 -8.39 -1.44 0.36
C ASP A 12 -8.84 -1.59 1.82
N CYS A 13 -8.15 -0.89 2.73
CA CYS A 13 -8.42 -1.01 4.15
C CYS A 13 -7.96 0.25 4.90
N ALA A 14 -8.81 0.81 5.75
CA ALA A 14 -8.50 2.02 6.50
C ALA A 14 -7.50 1.82 7.64
N GLY A 15 -7.24 0.58 8.04
CA GLY A 15 -6.30 0.29 9.12
C GLY A 15 -6.76 -0.82 10.06
N LEU A 16 -6.22 -0.81 11.28
CA LEU A 16 -6.48 -1.83 12.31
C LEU A 16 -7.90 -1.75 12.88
N ARG A 17 -8.42 -2.89 13.31
CA ARG A 17 -9.57 -2.91 14.21
C ARG A 17 -9.11 -2.56 15.62
N LEU A 18 -9.52 -1.41 16.09
CA LEU A 18 -9.12 -0.91 17.42
C LEU A 18 -9.59 -1.83 18.55
N GLN A 19 -10.70 -2.53 18.35
CA GLN A 19 -11.25 -3.47 19.33
C GLN A 19 -10.33 -4.68 19.57
N GLU A 20 -9.51 -5.03 18.60
CA GLU A 20 -8.58 -6.16 18.70
C GLU A 20 -7.19 -5.75 19.19
N ALA A 21 -6.93 -4.43 19.26
CA ALA A 21 -5.75 -3.84 19.89
C ALA A 21 -4.43 -4.60 19.61
N THR A 22 -3.87 -5.22 20.65
CA THR A 22 -2.58 -5.91 20.61
C THR A 22 -2.54 -7.07 19.61
N ASP A 23 -3.63 -7.81 19.47
CA ASP A 23 -3.72 -8.93 18.51
C ASP A 23 -3.63 -8.44 17.07
N ALA A 24 -4.28 -7.31 16.77
CA ALA A 24 -4.19 -6.70 15.44
C ALA A 24 -2.77 -6.20 15.13
N LEU A 25 -2.10 -5.58 16.09
CA LEU A 25 -0.71 -5.16 15.94
C LEU A 25 0.23 -6.34 15.74
N ASN A 26 0.01 -7.43 16.48
CA ASN A 26 0.79 -8.66 16.31
C ASN A 26 0.61 -9.27 14.92
N ALA A 27 -0.61 -9.26 14.39
CA ALA A 27 -0.90 -9.75 13.04
C ALA A 27 -0.15 -8.93 11.97
N PHE A 28 -0.11 -7.61 12.09
CA PHE A 28 0.70 -6.78 11.20
C PHE A 28 2.20 -7.10 11.32
N GLY A 29 2.69 -7.30 12.53
CA GLY A 29 4.08 -7.70 12.75
C GLY A 29 4.43 -9.02 12.04
N GLU A 30 3.52 -9.98 12.05
CA GLU A 30 3.70 -11.25 11.31
C GLU A 30 3.74 -11.02 9.80
N ILE A 31 2.86 -10.17 9.27
CA ILE A 31 2.86 -9.82 7.84
C ILE A 31 4.20 -9.17 7.46
N TYR A 32 4.67 -8.19 8.22
CA TYR A 32 5.93 -7.53 7.96
C TYR A 32 7.11 -8.51 7.97
N THR A 33 7.14 -9.40 8.96
CA THR A 33 8.18 -10.41 9.07
C THR A 33 8.22 -11.31 7.84
N LYS A 34 7.06 -11.80 7.38
CA LYS A 34 6.98 -12.65 6.20
C LYS A 34 7.40 -11.90 4.93
N GLN A 35 7.01 -10.65 4.79
CA GLN A 35 7.42 -9.82 3.65
C GLN A 35 8.92 -9.59 3.60
N VAL A 36 9.53 -9.29 4.73
CA VAL A 36 10.98 -9.10 4.83
C VAL A 36 11.73 -10.40 4.52
N MET A 37 11.27 -11.53 5.03
CA MET A 37 11.87 -12.85 4.75
C MET A 37 11.75 -13.22 3.27
N ALA A 38 10.66 -12.83 2.61
CA ALA A 38 10.43 -13.11 1.19
C ALA A 38 11.14 -12.11 0.26
N SER A 39 11.63 -10.99 0.78
CA SER A 39 12.30 -9.96 -0.01
C SER A 39 13.55 -10.50 -0.68
N GLY A 40 13.64 -10.33 -2.00
CA GLY A 40 14.74 -10.86 -2.79
C GLY A 40 14.65 -12.37 -3.08
N VAL A 41 13.63 -13.05 -2.55
CA VAL A 41 13.42 -14.50 -2.78
C VAL A 41 12.29 -14.74 -3.78
N ILE A 42 11.17 -14.05 -3.62
CA ILE A 42 10.03 -14.09 -4.54
C ILE A 42 9.57 -12.68 -4.90
N PRO A 43 9.02 -12.45 -6.09
CA PRO A 43 8.45 -11.15 -6.45
C PRO A 43 7.25 -10.82 -5.56
N GLN A 44 7.21 -9.58 -5.08
CA GLN A 44 6.11 -9.07 -4.28
C GLN A 44 5.55 -7.81 -4.95
N ILE A 45 4.26 -7.83 -5.26
CA ILE A 45 3.57 -6.76 -5.98
C ILE A 45 2.39 -6.30 -5.15
N THR A 46 2.23 -4.98 -4.99
CA THR A 46 1.10 -4.40 -4.28
C THR A 46 0.27 -3.53 -5.21
N GLY A 47 -1.05 -3.68 -5.14
CA GLY A 47 -2.00 -2.78 -5.79
C GLY A 47 -2.87 -2.10 -4.74
N ILE A 48 -2.93 -0.77 -4.75
CA ILE A 48 -3.74 0.03 -3.85
C ILE A 48 -4.97 0.52 -4.63
N PHE A 49 -6.13 -0.04 -4.32
CA PHE A 49 -7.39 0.25 -5.02
C PHE A 49 -8.36 1.11 -4.22
N GLY A 50 -8.04 1.37 -2.98
CA GLY A 50 -8.82 2.19 -2.09
C GLY A 50 -7.93 2.77 -1.01
N THR A 51 -8.39 2.74 0.22
CA THR A 51 -7.62 3.26 1.35
C THR A 51 -6.53 2.29 1.78
N CYS A 52 -5.32 2.80 2.01
CA CYS A 52 -4.23 2.05 2.62
C CYS A 52 -3.65 2.93 3.73
N GLY A 53 -4.20 2.81 4.94
CA GLY A 53 -3.91 3.71 6.05
C GLY A 53 -3.29 3.05 7.26
N GLY A 54 -2.62 3.86 8.08
CA GLY A 54 -2.02 3.42 9.32
C GLY A 54 -0.87 2.44 9.10
N GLY A 55 -0.82 1.40 9.93
CA GLY A 55 0.21 0.36 9.83
C GLY A 55 0.20 -0.41 8.52
N LEU A 56 -0.94 -0.46 7.82
CA LEU A 56 -1.03 -1.11 6.52
C LEU A 56 -0.19 -0.39 5.46
N ALA A 57 0.05 0.91 5.62
CA ALA A 57 0.86 1.68 4.66
C ALA A 57 2.33 1.22 4.58
N VAL A 58 2.81 0.47 5.55
CA VAL A 58 4.15 -0.13 5.52
C VAL A 58 4.23 -1.27 4.50
N VAL A 59 3.14 -1.99 4.27
CA VAL A 59 3.10 -3.15 3.37
C VAL A 59 3.56 -2.80 1.95
N PRO A 60 3.05 -1.75 1.28
CA PRO A 60 3.56 -1.38 -0.05
C PRO A 60 5.05 -1.07 -0.08
N ALA A 61 5.57 -0.43 0.96
CA ALA A 61 6.98 -0.07 1.05
C ALA A 61 7.92 -1.29 1.14
N LEU A 62 7.41 -2.44 1.60
CA LEU A 62 8.17 -3.68 1.70
C LEU A 62 8.07 -4.55 0.44
N THR A 63 7.28 -4.17 -0.55
CA THR A 63 7.12 -4.93 -1.80
C THR A 63 8.01 -4.36 -2.90
N ASP A 64 8.21 -5.15 -3.97
CA ASP A 64 9.11 -4.77 -5.07
C ASP A 64 8.48 -3.73 -5.99
N PHE A 65 7.18 -3.84 -6.27
CA PHE A 65 6.44 -2.93 -7.13
C PHE A 65 5.14 -2.51 -6.47
N THR A 66 4.81 -1.23 -6.58
CA THR A 66 3.57 -0.66 -6.05
C THR A 66 2.79 0.05 -7.14
N PHE A 67 1.56 -0.39 -7.34
CA PHE A 67 0.58 0.21 -8.25
C PHE A 67 -0.51 0.88 -7.43
N MET A 68 -1.03 1.99 -7.90
CA MET A 68 -2.07 2.73 -7.19
C MET A 68 -3.14 3.24 -8.14
N GLU A 69 -4.40 3.03 -7.79
CA GLU A 69 -5.54 3.56 -8.54
C GLU A 69 -5.61 5.08 -8.33
N ASP A 70 -5.86 5.83 -9.41
CA ASP A 70 -5.66 7.28 -9.45
C ASP A 70 -6.74 8.11 -8.75
N THR A 71 -7.98 7.60 -8.64
CA THR A 71 -9.11 8.35 -8.08
C THR A 71 -9.45 7.94 -6.65
N LYS A 72 -9.48 6.65 -6.35
CA LYS A 72 -9.89 6.09 -5.06
C LYS A 72 -8.71 5.74 -4.16
N GLY A 73 -7.54 5.50 -4.73
CA GLY A 73 -6.35 5.12 -3.98
C GLY A 73 -5.90 6.21 -3.00
N ARG A 74 -5.64 5.82 -1.78
CA ARG A 74 -5.12 6.69 -0.72
C ARG A 74 -4.07 5.93 0.08
N LEU A 75 -2.91 6.53 0.25
CA LEU A 75 -1.80 5.95 0.99
C LEU A 75 -1.31 6.93 2.06
N PHE A 76 -1.40 6.56 3.32
CA PHE A 76 -0.97 7.42 4.43
C PHE A 76 -0.69 6.61 5.70
N VAL A 77 0.24 7.07 6.51
CA VAL A 77 0.42 6.57 7.88
C VAL A 77 -0.53 7.31 8.81
N ASN A 78 -0.51 8.63 8.77
CA ASN A 78 -1.48 9.49 9.46
C ASN A 78 -2.35 10.18 8.42
N SER A 79 -3.66 10.21 8.67
CA SER A 79 -4.57 10.93 7.76
C SER A 79 -4.09 12.37 7.55
N PRO A 80 -4.15 12.90 6.32
CA PRO A 80 -3.78 14.30 6.07
C PRO A 80 -4.50 15.30 6.96
N ASN A 81 -5.76 15.02 7.31
CA ASN A 81 -6.55 15.88 8.19
C ASN A 81 -6.14 15.79 9.67
N ALA A 82 -5.38 14.79 10.06
CA ALA A 82 -4.88 14.65 11.42
C ALA A 82 -3.63 15.49 11.68
N LEU A 83 -2.99 15.99 10.64
CA LEU A 83 -1.79 16.82 10.72
C LEU A 83 -2.19 18.29 10.81
N GLU A 84 -1.66 18.99 11.80
CA GLU A 84 -1.93 20.41 11.96
C GLU A 84 -1.45 21.20 10.74
N GLY A 85 -2.34 22.04 10.21
CA GLY A 85 -2.04 22.87 9.05
C GLY A 85 -2.04 22.16 7.69
N ASN A 86 -2.26 20.85 7.66
CA ASN A 86 -2.33 20.06 6.43
C ASN A 86 -3.72 19.45 6.23
N GLU A 87 -4.59 20.18 5.58
CA GLU A 87 -5.94 19.72 5.27
C GLU A 87 -6.03 19.21 3.83
N ILE A 88 -6.90 18.24 3.58
CA ILE A 88 -7.14 17.69 2.23
C ILE A 88 -7.51 18.78 1.22
N SER A 89 -8.23 19.80 1.67
CA SER A 89 -8.59 20.95 0.83
C SER A 89 -7.40 21.76 0.32
N LYS A 90 -6.26 21.70 1.02
CA LYS A 90 -5.02 22.39 0.64
C LYS A 90 -4.10 21.48 -0.17
N CYS A 91 -3.87 20.27 0.33
CA CYS A 91 -3.00 19.31 -0.31
C CYS A 91 -3.33 17.91 0.18
N ASP A 92 -3.81 17.04 -0.70
CA ASP A 92 -4.06 15.65 -0.38
C ASP A 92 -2.76 14.84 -0.52
N THR A 93 -2.00 14.78 0.56
CA THR A 93 -0.73 14.03 0.60
C THR A 93 -0.92 12.52 0.49
N SER A 94 -2.15 12.02 0.63
CA SER A 94 -2.47 10.60 0.49
C SER A 94 -2.80 10.19 -0.95
N SER A 95 -2.98 11.15 -1.86
CA SER A 95 -3.37 10.89 -3.24
C SER A 95 -2.31 10.14 -4.03
N ALA A 96 -2.74 9.43 -5.08
CA ALA A 96 -1.84 8.71 -5.97
C ALA A 96 -0.83 9.66 -6.64
N ALA A 97 -1.29 10.82 -7.09
CA ALA A 97 -0.42 11.82 -7.71
C ALA A 97 0.69 12.28 -6.77
N TYR A 98 0.34 12.62 -5.53
CA TYR A 98 1.33 13.05 -4.54
C TYR A 98 2.34 11.95 -4.22
N GLN A 99 1.86 10.73 -3.97
CA GLN A 99 2.72 9.61 -3.61
C GLN A 99 3.65 9.20 -4.75
N SER A 100 3.21 9.31 -5.99
CA SER A 100 4.03 9.02 -7.16
C SER A 100 5.06 10.11 -7.42
N GLU A 101 4.64 11.39 -7.41
CA GLU A 101 5.49 12.52 -7.83
C GLU A 101 6.42 13.02 -6.74
N HIS A 102 5.96 13.04 -5.48
CA HIS A 102 6.71 13.67 -4.39
C HIS A 102 7.31 12.68 -3.40
N ALA A 103 6.61 11.60 -3.07
CA ALA A 103 7.10 10.63 -2.11
C ALA A 103 7.90 9.48 -2.74
N GLY A 104 7.65 9.19 -4.02
CA GLY A 104 8.38 8.13 -4.74
C GLY A 104 8.05 6.70 -4.30
N LEU A 105 6.96 6.51 -3.54
CA LEU A 105 6.56 5.19 -3.03
C LEU A 105 5.75 4.37 -4.03
N VAL A 106 5.15 5.02 -5.03
CA VAL A 106 4.27 4.38 -6.01
C VAL A 106 4.95 4.39 -7.37
N ASP A 107 5.08 3.22 -7.98
CA ASP A 107 5.76 3.05 -9.25
C ASP A 107 4.87 3.37 -10.44
N VAL A 108 3.59 2.97 -10.39
CA VAL A 108 2.63 3.17 -11.47
C VAL A 108 1.29 3.65 -10.93
N VAL A 109 0.74 4.67 -11.57
CA VAL A 109 -0.58 5.23 -11.26
C VAL A 109 -1.45 5.11 -12.51
N GLY A 110 -2.70 4.70 -12.33
CA GLY A 110 -3.64 4.57 -13.43
C GLY A 110 -5.03 4.12 -12.97
N SER A 111 -5.91 3.81 -13.92
CA SER A 111 -7.20 3.23 -13.61
C SER A 111 -7.07 1.79 -13.11
N GLU A 112 -8.11 1.28 -12.47
CA GLU A 112 -8.12 -0.09 -11.96
C GLU A 112 -7.82 -1.11 -13.07
N GLU A 113 -8.41 -0.96 -14.25
CA GLU A 113 -8.18 -1.86 -15.38
C GLU A 113 -6.75 -1.79 -15.90
N GLU A 114 -6.19 -0.58 -16.02
CA GLU A 114 -4.81 -0.38 -16.46
C GLU A 114 -3.83 -1.02 -15.49
N ILE A 115 -4.03 -0.82 -14.18
CA ILE A 115 -3.18 -1.38 -13.14
C ILE A 115 -3.21 -2.90 -13.17
N LEU A 116 -4.38 -3.50 -13.22
CA LEU A 116 -4.52 -4.96 -13.27
C LEU A 116 -3.87 -5.54 -14.52
N GLY A 117 -4.02 -4.86 -15.66
CA GLY A 117 -3.37 -5.27 -16.92
C GLY A 117 -1.86 -5.23 -16.82
N GLN A 118 -1.29 -4.18 -16.24
CA GLN A 118 0.15 -4.04 -16.07
C GLN A 118 0.71 -5.04 -15.06
N MET A 119 -0.01 -5.30 -13.97
CA MET A 119 0.37 -6.32 -12.99
C MET A 119 0.43 -7.70 -13.63
N ARG A 120 -0.54 -8.02 -14.47
CA ARG A 120 -0.56 -9.30 -15.22
C ARG A 120 0.62 -9.39 -16.19
N THR A 121 0.96 -8.31 -16.87
CA THR A 121 2.11 -8.28 -17.78
C THR A 121 3.43 -8.48 -17.03
N LEU A 122 3.54 -7.94 -15.81
CA LEU A 122 4.74 -8.05 -14.99
C LEU A 122 4.99 -9.48 -14.48
N ILE A 123 3.92 -10.22 -14.25
CA ILE A 123 4.00 -11.62 -13.82
C ILE A 123 4.41 -12.52 -15.01
#